data_198c18e487e402726172bd805943d075
#
_entry.id   198c18e487e402726172bd805943d075
#
_cell.length_a   1.000
_cell.length_b   1.000
_cell.length_c   1.000
_cell.angle_alpha   90.00
_cell.angle_beta   90.00
_cell.angle_gamma   90.00
#
_symmetry.space_group_name_H-M   'P 1'
#
loop_
_entity.id
_entity.type
_entity.pdbx_description
1 polymer ?
#
loop_
_entity_poly.entity_id
_entity_poly.type
_entity_poly.pdbx_seq_one_letter_code
_entity_poly.pdbx_strand_id
1 'polypeptide(L)'
;ITRVEEKETRAGKPYCCIEFSDGESTIKANAWDSTKEGFTSKYPERTLVSATLYTKLYEGRTDYQLQSCSAPTEPVEIQDFIISAPEKPEKMYQLLVSYLKNCREDEWGIVDLTQEILEENKDKLLMWGAAKAIHHNFYGGLLYHTLSMVQEAYVTQKANKRLNNELLICGTILHDIGKLRELTTDEIGVSDYTIEGRLIGHIVLADEMILEKVFLAKQEGHPYPSEKVSMLRHMILSHHGTTEWGSPVAPAILEAEVLHQIDYMDSRLIQYTDAYNKLEAGEMSERIYGLGSSVVRPGFYKNS
;
A
#
# COMPACT_ATOMS: atom_id res chain seq x y z
N ILE A 1 -11.12 14.64 -8.74
CA ILE A 1 -9.80 15.23 -9.09
C ILE A 1 -8.80 14.78 -8.04
N THR A 2 -7.79 14.01 -8.43
CA THR A 2 -6.74 13.54 -7.51
C THR A 2 -5.51 14.48 -7.52
N ARG A 3 -5.17 15.04 -8.69
CA ARG A 3 -3.98 15.87 -8.87
C ARG A 3 -4.15 16.88 -10.00
N VAL A 4 -3.52 18.06 -9.86
CA VAL A 4 -3.42 19.09 -10.90
C VAL A 4 -1.97 19.53 -11.04
N GLU A 5 -1.39 19.34 -12.22
CA GLU A 5 -0.04 19.79 -12.57
C GLU A 5 -0.10 20.87 -13.64
N GLU A 6 0.56 22.00 -13.42
CA GLU A 6 0.75 23.00 -14.46
C GLU A 6 1.94 22.62 -15.36
N LYS A 7 1.75 22.74 -16.66
CA LYS A 7 2.76 22.48 -17.69
C LYS A 7 2.72 23.59 -18.72
N GLU A 8 3.76 23.65 -19.52
CA GLU A 8 3.85 24.60 -20.62
C GLU A 8 3.88 23.88 -21.97
N THR A 9 3.20 24.47 -22.94
CA THR A 9 3.30 24.05 -24.35
C THR A 9 4.64 24.47 -24.94
N ARG A 10 5.02 23.94 -26.11
CA ARG A 10 6.22 24.38 -26.84
C ARG A 10 6.22 25.86 -27.17
N ALA A 11 5.05 26.51 -27.16
CA ALA A 11 4.88 27.94 -27.43
C ALA A 11 4.84 28.78 -26.14
N GLY A 12 5.18 28.21 -24.96
CA GLY A 12 5.20 28.89 -23.66
C GLY A 12 3.84 29.23 -23.09
N LYS A 13 2.74 28.61 -23.57
CA LYS A 13 1.42 28.78 -22.98
C LYS A 13 1.17 27.76 -21.86
N PRO A 14 0.63 28.18 -20.70
CA PRO A 14 0.33 27.28 -19.62
C PRO A 14 -0.87 26.37 -19.95
N TYR A 15 -0.84 25.15 -19.45
CA TYR A 15 -1.99 24.25 -19.40
C TYR A 15 -1.93 23.37 -18.17
N CYS A 16 -3.06 22.87 -17.69
CA CYS A 16 -3.12 21.93 -16.59
C CYS A 16 -3.28 20.51 -17.10
N CYS A 17 -2.43 19.61 -16.61
CA CYS A 17 -2.64 18.18 -16.70
C CYS A 17 -3.37 17.75 -15.42
N ILE A 18 -4.63 17.32 -15.54
CA ILE A 18 -5.51 16.99 -14.44
C ILE A 18 -5.67 15.50 -14.41
N GLU A 19 -5.49 14.92 -13.22
CA GLU A 19 -5.72 13.52 -12.97
C GLU A 19 -7.11 13.34 -12.34
N PHE A 20 -7.96 12.55 -13.01
CA PHE A 20 -9.29 12.19 -12.55
C PHE A 20 -9.31 10.71 -12.19
N SER A 21 -10.01 10.36 -11.10
CA SER A 21 -10.30 8.97 -10.71
C SER A 21 -11.81 8.81 -10.54
N ASP A 22 -12.33 7.67 -10.97
CA ASP A 22 -13.73 7.24 -10.78
C ASP A 22 -13.85 6.13 -9.69
N GLY A 23 -12.74 5.82 -9.01
CA GLY A 23 -12.67 4.75 -8.02
C GLY A 23 -12.27 3.38 -8.58
N GLU A 24 -12.31 3.20 -9.91
CA GLU A 24 -11.89 1.97 -10.59
C GLU A 24 -10.63 2.21 -11.44
N SER A 25 -10.57 3.39 -12.04
CA SER A 25 -9.49 3.78 -12.96
C SER A 25 -9.06 5.21 -12.75
N THR A 26 -7.90 5.55 -13.30
CA THR A 26 -7.35 6.90 -13.30
C THR A 26 -7.01 7.33 -14.71
N ILE A 27 -7.46 8.53 -15.09
CA ILE A 27 -7.14 9.13 -16.39
C ILE A 27 -6.51 10.50 -16.21
N LYS A 28 -5.65 10.91 -17.16
CA LYS A 28 -5.07 12.25 -17.21
C LYS A 28 -5.65 13.00 -18.40
N ALA A 29 -6.19 14.18 -18.15
CA ALA A 29 -6.73 15.06 -19.20
C ALA A 29 -6.09 16.43 -19.16
N ASN A 30 -5.89 17.03 -20.34
CA ASN A 30 -5.30 18.34 -20.49
C ASN A 30 -6.39 19.42 -20.53
N ALA A 31 -6.27 20.45 -19.69
CA ALA A 31 -7.06 21.68 -19.73
C ALA A 31 -6.18 22.80 -20.30
N TRP A 32 -6.43 23.18 -21.55
CA TRP A 32 -5.64 24.16 -22.26
C TRP A 32 -5.92 25.59 -21.77
N ASP A 33 -4.92 26.47 -21.93
CA ASP A 33 -4.98 27.89 -21.53
C ASP A 33 -5.42 28.08 -20.06
N SER A 34 -4.97 27.19 -19.19
CA SER A 34 -5.32 27.14 -17.76
C SER A 34 -4.07 27.09 -16.89
N THR A 35 -4.06 27.90 -15.80
CA THR A 35 -3.04 27.81 -14.76
C THR A 35 -3.52 26.93 -13.60
N LYS A 36 -2.59 26.37 -12.83
CA LYS A 36 -2.94 25.56 -11.64
C LYS A 36 -3.78 26.36 -10.68
N GLU A 37 -3.37 27.58 -10.33
CA GLU A 37 -4.11 28.47 -9.42
C GLU A 37 -5.52 28.80 -9.95
N GLY A 38 -5.65 29.14 -11.23
CA GLY A 38 -6.94 29.45 -11.85
C GLY A 38 -7.89 28.26 -11.91
N PHE A 39 -7.37 27.05 -12.10
CA PHE A 39 -8.16 25.84 -12.11
C PHE A 39 -8.55 25.39 -10.72
N THR A 40 -7.57 25.28 -9.78
CA THR A 40 -7.81 24.79 -8.41
C THR A 40 -8.60 25.73 -7.54
N SER A 41 -8.64 27.05 -7.86
CA SER A 41 -9.55 28.00 -7.20
C SER A 41 -11.03 27.68 -7.45
N LYS A 42 -11.37 27.04 -8.57
CA LYS A 42 -12.74 26.63 -8.91
C LYS A 42 -13.00 25.18 -8.55
N TYR A 43 -12.02 24.32 -8.80
CA TYR A 43 -12.10 22.87 -8.63
C TYR A 43 -10.85 22.39 -7.87
N PRO A 44 -10.85 22.48 -6.54
CA PRO A 44 -9.72 22.04 -5.72
C PRO A 44 -9.37 20.58 -5.97
N GLU A 45 -8.11 20.24 -5.78
CA GLU A 45 -7.71 18.83 -5.69
C GLU A 45 -8.52 18.14 -4.59
N ARG A 46 -8.81 16.85 -4.73
CA ARG A 46 -9.60 16.04 -3.78
C ARG A 46 -11.08 16.41 -3.69
N THR A 47 -11.63 16.96 -4.76
CA THR A 47 -13.07 17.23 -4.86
C THR A 47 -13.71 16.41 -5.95
N LEU A 48 -14.99 16.04 -5.71
CA LEU A 48 -15.81 15.41 -6.73
C LEU A 48 -16.27 16.43 -7.76
N VAL A 49 -16.18 16.04 -9.03
CA VAL A 49 -16.62 16.87 -10.14
C VAL A 49 -17.29 16.01 -11.21
N SER A 50 -18.21 16.62 -11.95
CA SER A 50 -18.68 16.09 -13.21
C SER A 50 -17.80 16.67 -14.32
N ALA A 51 -16.99 15.82 -14.97
CA ALA A 51 -16.07 16.23 -16.03
C ALA A 51 -16.49 15.63 -17.37
N THR A 52 -16.57 16.46 -18.41
CA THR A 52 -16.74 16.01 -19.79
C THR A 52 -15.40 16.05 -20.49
N LEU A 53 -14.97 14.89 -20.99
CA LEU A 53 -13.71 14.74 -21.70
C LEU A 53 -13.97 14.39 -23.16
N TYR A 54 -13.11 14.85 -24.07
CA TYR A 54 -13.05 14.32 -25.42
C TYR A 54 -11.69 13.70 -25.69
N THR A 55 -11.67 12.69 -26.53
CA THR A 55 -10.46 11.97 -26.90
C THR A 55 -9.92 12.47 -28.24
N LYS A 56 -8.61 12.55 -28.33
CA LYS A 56 -7.88 12.83 -29.56
C LYS A 56 -6.78 11.82 -29.75
N LEU A 57 -6.66 11.28 -30.96
CA LEU A 57 -5.52 10.43 -31.30
C LEU A 57 -4.30 11.31 -31.56
N TYR A 58 -3.23 11.17 -30.81
CA TYR A 58 -1.97 11.86 -31.00
C TYR A 58 -0.82 10.86 -30.96
N GLU A 59 -0.05 10.78 -32.07
CA GLU A 59 1.08 9.85 -32.21
C GLU A 59 0.74 8.39 -31.86
N GLY A 60 -0.48 7.93 -32.22
CA GLY A 60 -0.94 6.56 -31.93
C GLY A 60 -1.40 6.32 -30.49
N ARG A 61 -1.44 7.36 -29.63
CA ARG A 61 -1.93 7.30 -28.24
C ARG A 61 -3.22 8.11 -28.09
N THR A 62 -4.11 7.63 -27.25
CA THR A 62 -5.31 8.39 -26.88
C THR A 62 -4.93 9.50 -25.90
N ASP A 63 -5.14 10.75 -26.29
CA ASP A 63 -5.00 11.93 -25.46
C ASP A 63 -6.39 12.40 -25.02
N TYR A 64 -6.56 12.65 -23.70
CA TYR A 64 -7.81 13.14 -23.14
C TYR A 64 -7.71 14.66 -22.92
N GLN A 65 -8.75 15.37 -23.33
CA GLN A 65 -8.81 16.82 -23.18
C GLN A 65 -10.08 17.20 -22.43
N LEU A 66 -9.95 18.08 -21.43
CA LEU A 66 -11.08 18.57 -20.65
C LEU A 66 -11.90 19.54 -21.47
N GLN A 67 -13.19 19.22 -21.69
CA GLN A 67 -14.14 20.10 -22.35
C GLN A 67 -14.89 20.96 -21.33
N SER A 68 -15.37 20.36 -20.24
CA SER A 68 -16.07 21.06 -19.16
C SER A 68 -15.88 20.37 -17.84
N CYS A 69 -15.98 21.13 -16.76
CA CYS A 69 -15.93 20.66 -15.38
C CYS A 69 -16.97 21.44 -14.56
N SER A 70 -17.72 20.75 -13.73
CA SER A 70 -18.73 21.33 -12.83
C SER A 70 -18.83 20.53 -11.54
N ALA A 71 -19.48 21.08 -10.51
CA ALA A 71 -19.89 20.29 -9.37
C ALA A 71 -20.84 19.16 -9.81
N PRO A 72 -20.88 18.02 -9.10
CA PRO A 72 -21.85 16.94 -9.36
C PRO A 72 -23.28 17.46 -9.30
N THR A 73 -24.13 16.98 -10.20
CA THR A 73 -25.55 17.36 -10.24
C THR A 73 -26.42 16.50 -9.33
N GLU A 74 -25.92 15.31 -8.96
CA GLU A 74 -26.56 14.38 -8.06
C GLU A 74 -25.74 14.25 -6.77
N PRO A 75 -26.36 13.96 -5.60
CA PRO A 75 -25.61 13.66 -4.39
C PRO A 75 -24.80 12.37 -4.59
N VAL A 76 -23.49 12.49 -4.45
CA VAL A 76 -22.53 11.41 -4.55
C VAL A 76 -21.57 11.47 -3.36
N GLU A 77 -21.20 10.32 -2.84
CA GLU A 77 -20.25 10.21 -1.75
C GLU A 77 -18.84 10.03 -2.32
N ILE A 78 -17.84 10.67 -1.71
CA ILE A 78 -16.46 10.60 -2.18
C ILE A 78 -15.93 9.16 -2.13
N GLN A 79 -16.40 8.36 -1.18
CA GLN A 79 -16.02 6.97 -0.99
C GLN A 79 -16.34 6.08 -2.20
N ASP A 80 -17.36 6.44 -2.99
CA ASP A 80 -17.72 5.70 -4.20
C ASP A 80 -16.73 5.89 -5.35
N PHE A 81 -15.83 6.88 -5.22
CA PHE A 81 -14.85 7.28 -6.23
C PHE A 81 -13.39 7.09 -5.78
N ILE A 82 -13.18 6.41 -4.67
CA ILE A 82 -11.85 6.09 -4.14
C ILE A 82 -11.46 4.68 -4.60
N ILE A 83 -10.28 4.56 -5.23
CA ILE A 83 -9.69 3.25 -5.46
C ILE A 83 -9.42 2.63 -4.09
N SER A 84 -10.08 1.54 -3.77
CA SER A 84 -10.02 0.88 -2.47
C SER A 84 -9.68 -0.61 -2.60
N ALA A 85 -9.31 -1.21 -1.48
CA ALA A 85 -9.12 -2.65 -1.40
C ALA A 85 -10.39 -3.40 -1.85
N PRO A 86 -10.25 -4.62 -2.42
CA PRO A 86 -11.39 -5.41 -2.90
C PRO A 86 -12.41 -5.78 -1.80
N GLU A 87 -11.96 -5.84 -0.55
CA GLU A 87 -12.78 -6.13 0.62
C GLU A 87 -12.85 -4.92 1.55
N LYS A 88 -13.95 -4.81 2.30
CA LYS A 88 -14.15 -3.73 3.28
C LYS A 88 -13.05 -3.75 4.36
N PRO A 89 -12.41 -2.61 4.66
CA PRO A 89 -11.30 -2.54 5.61
C PRO A 89 -11.63 -3.14 6.98
N GLU A 90 -12.82 -2.91 7.52
CA GLU A 90 -13.24 -3.44 8.80
C GLU A 90 -13.30 -4.98 8.80
N LYS A 91 -13.74 -5.58 7.70
CA LYS A 91 -13.79 -7.03 7.54
C LYS A 91 -12.38 -7.62 7.45
N MET A 92 -11.49 -6.95 6.69
CA MET A 92 -10.08 -7.34 6.60
C MET A 92 -9.39 -7.26 7.96
N TYR A 93 -9.61 -6.19 8.73
CA TYR A 93 -9.08 -6.02 10.07
C TYR A 93 -9.57 -7.12 11.03
N GLN A 94 -10.86 -7.43 11.03
CA GLN A 94 -11.41 -8.51 11.85
C GLN A 94 -10.77 -9.87 11.51
N LEU A 95 -10.56 -10.13 10.23
CA LEU A 95 -9.90 -11.36 9.78
C LEU A 95 -8.44 -11.39 10.20
N LEU A 96 -7.70 -10.28 10.08
CA LEU A 96 -6.32 -10.15 10.54
C LEU A 96 -6.20 -10.45 12.04
N VAL A 97 -7.06 -9.83 12.86
CA VAL A 97 -7.12 -10.07 14.31
C VAL A 97 -7.46 -11.54 14.63
N SER A 98 -8.27 -12.19 13.81
CA SER A 98 -8.56 -13.62 13.99
C SER A 98 -7.34 -14.51 13.80
N TYR A 99 -6.51 -14.23 12.79
CA TYR A 99 -5.22 -14.92 12.59
C TYR A 99 -4.28 -14.70 13.78
N LEU A 100 -4.17 -13.45 14.25
CA LEU A 100 -3.36 -13.11 15.41
C LEU A 100 -3.79 -13.87 16.68
N LYS A 101 -5.08 -13.92 16.97
CA LYS A 101 -5.60 -14.66 18.14
C LYS A 101 -5.39 -16.18 18.03
N ASN A 102 -5.52 -16.71 16.82
CA ASN A 102 -5.40 -18.14 16.56
C ASN A 102 -3.95 -18.65 16.54
N CYS A 103 -2.94 -17.77 16.45
CA CYS A 103 -1.53 -18.17 16.51
C CYS A 103 -0.96 -18.17 17.93
N ARG A 104 -1.69 -17.71 18.93
CA ARG A 104 -1.23 -17.56 20.33
C ARG A 104 -0.75 -18.88 20.91
N GLU A 105 0.47 -18.87 21.46
CA GLU A 105 1.10 -19.99 22.15
C GLU A 105 1.27 -19.68 23.66
N ASP A 106 1.61 -18.42 24.00
CA ASP A 106 1.84 -17.97 25.38
C ASP A 106 0.63 -17.19 25.92
N GLU A 107 0.42 -17.21 27.25
CA GLU A 107 -0.63 -16.43 27.92
C GLU A 107 -0.36 -14.91 27.80
N TRP A 108 0.92 -14.51 27.86
CA TRP A 108 1.39 -13.14 27.70
C TRP A 108 2.66 -13.11 26.87
N GLY A 109 2.65 -12.38 25.75
CA GLY A 109 3.79 -12.39 24.85
C GLY A 109 3.66 -11.46 23.64
N ILE A 110 4.30 -11.84 22.54
CA ILE A 110 4.35 -11.00 21.32
C ILE A 110 2.99 -10.86 20.62
N VAL A 111 2.02 -11.74 20.91
CA VAL A 111 0.64 -11.58 20.42
C VAL A 111 -0.02 -10.38 21.09
N ASP A 112 0.16 -10.20 22.40
CA ASP A 112 -0.38 -9.06 23.14
C ASP A 112 0.27 -7.75 22.67
N LEU A 113 1.59 -7.75 22.51
CA LEU A 113 2.35 -6.65 21.93
C LEU A 113 1.83 -6.26 20.53
N THR A 114 1.63 -7.24 19.67
CA THR A 114 1.10 -7.03 18.32
C THR A 114 -0.32 -6.49 18.35
N GLN A 115 -1.17 -7.03 19.23
CA GLN A 115 -2.55 -6.59 19.39
C GLN A 115 -2.61 -5.13 19.85
N GLU A 116 -1.82 -4.73 20.85
CA GLU A 116 -1.76 -3.35 21.34
C GLU A 116 -1.37 -2.37 20.24
N ILE A 117 -0.34 -2.70 19.44
CA ILE A 117 0.09 -1.87 18.31
C ILE A 117 -1.03 -1.75 17.26
N LEU A 118 -1.71 -2.85 16.94
CA LEU A 118 -2.82 -2.85 15.98
C LEU A 118 -4.01 -2.00 16.48
N GLU A 119 -4.40 -2.14 17.74
CA GLU A 119 -5.54 -1.42 18.32
C GLU A 119 -5.30 0.08 18.36
N GLU A 120 -4.12 0.52 18.76
CA GLU A 120 -3.76 1.95 18.75
C GLU A 120 -3.73 2.57 17.36
N ASN A 121 -3.40 1.80 16.35
CA ASN A 121 -3.24 2.28 15.00
C ASN A 121 -4.41 1.87 14.08
N LYS A 122 -5.48 1.31 14.63
CA LYS A 122 -6.61 0.77 13.86
C LYS A 122 -7.16 1.74 12.84
N ASP A 123 -7.50 2.96 13.26
CA ASP A 123 -8.14 3.95 12.38
C ASP A 123 -7.26 4.31 11.18
N LYS A 124 -5.95 4.42 11.41
CA LYS A 124 -4.99 4.62 10.32
C LYS A 124 -4.90 3.40 9.43
N LEU A 125 -4.78 2.20 10.00
CA LEU A 125 -4.64 0.95 9.24
C LEU A 125 -5.82 0.71 8.29
N LEU A 126 -7.04 1.08 8.69
CA LEU A 126 -8.24 0.96 7.85
C LEU A 126 -8.17 1.82 6.58
N MET A 127 -7.39 2.92 6.60
CA MET A 127 -7.35 3.90 5.50
C MET A 127 -6.03 3.88 4.71
N TRP A 128 -4.91 3.49 5.34
CA TRP A 128 -3.57 3.73 4.81
C TRP A 128 -3.27 2.95 3.54
N GLY A 129 -2.70 3.65 2.53
CA GLY A 129 -2.07 3.01 1.38
C GLY A 129 -0.75 2.35 1.77
N ALA A 130 -0.34 1.32 1.05
CA ALA A 130 0.94 0.64 1.30
C ALA A 130 2.16 1.37 0.71
N ALA A 131 1.95 2.31 -0.23
CA ALA A 131 3.03 3.03 -0.90
C ALA A 131 2.54 4.36 -1.49
N LYS A 132 3.48 5.23 -1.92
CA LYS A 132 3.15 6.48 -2.62
C LYS A 132 2.74 6.26 -4.09
N ALA A 133 3.30 5.29 -4.80
CA ALA A 133 3.16 5.18 -6.25
C ALA A 133 3.22 3.77 -6.86
N ILE A 134 3.58 2.75 -6.09
CA ILE A 134 3.79 1.38 -6.58
C ILE A 134 3.05 0.46 -5.60
N HIS A 135 2.33 -0.55 -6.07
CA HIS A 135 1.61 -1.58 -5.31
C HIS A 135 0.75 -1.07 -4.13
N HIS A 136 -0.50 -1.47 -4.08
CA HIS A 136 -1.45 -1.16 -2.99
C HIS A 136 -1.57 0.33 -2.62
N ASN A 137 -1.31 1.25 -3.57
CA ASN A 137 -1.51 2.69 -3.38
C ASN A 137 -3.00 3.03 -3.53
N PHE A 138 -3.81 2.49 -2.63
CA PHE A 138 -5.25 2.70 -2.56
C PHE A 138 -5.72 2.64 -1.11
N TYR A 139 -6.95 3.07 -0.86
CA TYR A 139 -7.56 3.08 0.47
C TYR A 139 -7.60 1.67 1.08
N GLY A 140 -7.00 1.51 2.26
CA GLY A 140 -6.85 0.22 2.93
C GLY A 140 -5.80 -0.71 2.31
N GLY A 141 -4.93 -0.21 1.43
CA GLY A 141 -3.92 -1.00 0.72
C GLY A 141 -2.89 -1.65 1.63
N LEU A 142 -2.45 -0.96 2.70
CA LEU A 142 -1.52 -1.52 3.69
C LEU A 142 -2.15 -2.70 4.42
N LEU A 143 -3.40 -2.57 4.83
CA LEU A 143 -4.14 -3.64 5.50
C LEU A 143 -4.37 -4.84 4.57
N TYR A 144 -4.69 -4.57 3.30
CA TYR A 144 -4.88 -5.62 2.28
C TYR A 144 -3.59 -6.41 2.04
N HIS A 145 -2.47 -5.73 1.83
CA HIS A 145 -1.14 -6.32 1.71
C HIS A 145 -0.81 -7.19 2.94
N THR A 146 -0.92 -6.62 4.13
CA THR A 146 -0.63 -7.33 5.38
C THR A 146 -1.51 -8.58 5.53
N LEU A 147 -2.80 -8.50 5.21
CA LEU A 147 -3.71 -9.65 5.29
C LEU A 147 -3.36 -10.73 4.26
N SER A 148 -3.05 -10.37 3.01
CA SER A 148 -2.59 -11.30 1.97
C SER A 148 -1.37 -12.08 2.47
N MET A 149 -0.35 -11.37 2.95
CA MET A 149 0.86 -11.99 3.47
C MET A 149 0.61 -12.90 4.69
N VAL A 150 -0.29 -12.51 5.60
CA VAL A 150 -0.67 -13.34 6.76
C VAL A 150 -1.35 -14.64 6.32
N GLN A 151 -2.18 -14.61 5.28
CA GLN A 151 -2.80 -15.80 4.71
C GLN A 151 -1.74 -16.74 4.11
N GLU A 152 -0.75 -16.21 3.38
CA GLU A 152 0.36 -16.97 2.83
C GLU A 152 1.27 -17.55 3.93
N ALA A 153 1.59 -16.76 4.95
CA ALA A 153 2.34 -17.18 6.13
C ALA A 153 1.63 -18.33 6.86
N TYR A 154 0.32 -18.23 7.03
CA TYR A 154 -0.49 -19.28 7.65
C TYR A 154 -0.43 -20.61 6.85
N VAL A 155 -0.58 -20.56 5.53
CA VAL A 155 -0.48 -21.76 4.67
C VAL A 155 0.93 -22.34 4.73
N THR A 156 1.96 -21.49 4.66
CA THR A 156 3.36 -21.89 4.73
C THR A 156 3.69 -22.60 6.05
N GLN A 157 3.20 -22.06 7.18
CA GLN A 157 3.36 -22.67 8.50
C GLN A 157 2.63 -24.01 8.58
N LYS A 158 1.44 -24.15 7.99
CA LYS A 158 0.73 -25.43 7.94
C LYS A 158 1.51 -26.51 7.19
N ALA A 159 2.21 -26.12 6.12
CA ALA A 159 3.06 -27.01 5.36
C ALA A 159 4.40 -27.31 6.04
N ASN A 160 4.97 -26.35 6.79
CA ASN A 160 6.27 -26.49 7.45
C ASN A 160 6.15 -26.29 8.98
N LYS A 161 6.05 -27.40 9.70
CA LYS A 161 5.89 -27.42 11.17
C LYS A 161 7.11 -27.00 11.99
N ARG A 162 8.25 -26.69 11.35
CA ARG A 162 9.43 -26.14 12.01
C ARG A 162 9.29 -24.64 12.29
N LEU A 163 8.39 -23.96 11.57
CA LEU A 163 8.11 -22.54 11.77
C LEU A 163 7.33 -22.32 13.07
N ASN A 164 7.81 -21.41 13.90
CA ASN A 164 7.03 -20.91 15.03
C ASN A 164 5.88 -20.04 14.50
N ASN A 165 4.65 -20.50 14.73
CA ASN A 165 3.45 -19.87 14.18
C ASN A 165 3.21 -18.47 14.77
N GLU A 166 3.42 -18.30 16.05
CA GLU A 166 3.23 -17.04 16.76
C GLU A 166 4.19 -15.97 16.23
N LEU A 167 5.47 -16.31 16.16
CA LEU A 167 6.50 -15.40 15.67
C LEU A 167 6.29 -15.02 14.20
N LEU A 168 5.97 -15.99 13.33
CA LEU A 168 5.75 -15.73 11.91
C LEU A 168 4.54 -14.82 11.68
N ILE A 169 3.41 -15.10 12.33
CA ILE A 169 2.20 -14.28 12.14
C ILE A 169 2.40 -12.87 12.73
N CYS A 170 2.95 -12.73 13.93
CA CYS A 170 3.21 -11.42 14.52
C CYS A 170 4.21 -10.61 13.70
N GLY A 171 5.30 -11.23 13.22
CA GLY A 171 6.27 -10.58 12.34
C GLY A 171 5.66 -10.12 11.02
N THR A 172 4.84 -10.97 10.42
CA THR A 172 4.13 -10.62 9.16
C THR A 172 3.13 -9.48 9.38
N ILE A 173 2.42 -9.43 10.50
CA ILE A 173 1.48 -8.33 10.81
C ILE A 173 2.23 -7.00 10.99
N LEU A 174 3.40 -7.02 11.63
CA LEU A 174 4.10 -5.79 12.03
C LEU A 174 5.20 -5.34 11.05
N HIS A 175 5.54 -6.13 10.02
CA HIS A 175 6.72 -5.83 9.17
C HIS A 175 6.67 -4.42 8.58
N ASP A 176 5.51 -3.99 8.15
CA ASP A 176 5.27 -2.71 7.48
C ASP A 176 4.52 -1.68 8.34
N ILE A 177 4.33 -1.93 9.64
CA ILE A 177 3.56 -1.03 10.52
C ILE A 177 4.17 0.37 10.60
N GLY A 178 5.46 0.50 10.40
CA GLY A 178 6.17 1.78 10.36
C GLY A 178 5.73 2.70 9.23
N LYS A 179 5.08 2.19 8.18
CA LYS A 179 4.46 2.98 7.12
C LYS A 179 3.38 3.93 7.63
N LEU A 180 2.79 3.65 8.79
CA LEU A 180 1.85 4.55 9.46
C LEU A 180 2.50 5.83 10.03
N ARG A 181 3.84 5.85 10.15
CA ARG A 181 4.65 7.03 10.48
C ARG A 181 5.44 7.54 9.27
N GLU A 182 5.86 6.64 8.39
CA GLU A 182 6.60 6.97 7.16
C GLU A 182 5.76 7.81 6.20
N LEU A 183 4.48 7.49 6.08
CA LEU A 183 3.54 8.13 5.14
C LEU A 183 2.48 8.94 5.89
N THR A 184 1.95 9.94 5.19
CA THR A 184 0.63 10.50 5.46
C THR A 184 -0.31 10.01 4.40
N THR A 185 -1.53 9.63 4.77
CA THR A 185 -2.59 9.26 3.83
C THR A 185 -3.79 10.18 4.08
N ASP A 186 -4.33 10.75 3.02
CA ASP A 186 -5.49 11.62 3.11
C ASP A 186 -6.81 10.82 3.05
N GLU A 187 -7.94 11.53 3.14
CA GLU A 187 -9.28 10.97 3.17
C GLU A 187 -9.67 10.19 1.90
N ILE A 188 -8.94 10.39 0.80
CA ILE A 188 -9.14 9.68 -0.47
C ILE A 188 -8.06 8.62 -0.75
N GLY A 189 -7.24 8.29 0.24
CA GLY A 189 -6.24 7.23 0.14
C GLY A 189 -4.94 7.62 -0.57
N VAL A 190 -4.73 8.90 -0.91
CA VAL A 190 -3.47 9.36 -1.52
C VAL A 190 -2.41 9.53 -0.45
N SER A 191 -1.30 8.84 -0.63
CA SER A 191 -0.18 8.84 0.32
C SER A 191 0.99 9.70 -0.15
N ASP A 192 1.66 10.37 0.79
CA ASP A 192 2.96 11.03 0.59
C ASP A 192 3.87 10.80 1.80
N TYR A 193 5.18 10.93 1.58
CA TYR A 193 6.16 10.76 2.65
C TYR A 193 6.12 11.91 3.66
N THR A 194 6.19 11.57 4.93
CA THR A 194 6.53 12.52 5.99
C THR A 194 8.02 12.90 5.90
N ILE A 195 8.42 14.00 6.57
CA ILE A 195 9.85 14.34 6.69
C ILE A 195 10.59 13.22 7.44
N GLU A 196 10.03 12.74 8.53
CA GLU A 196 10.56 11.63 9.33
C GLU A 196 10.69 10.35 8.50
N GLY A 197 9.67 10.01 7.74
CA GLY A 197 9.67 8.84 6.86
C GLY A 197 10.78 8.87 5.81
N ARG A 198 11.08 10.05 5.26
CA ARG A 198 12.19 10.22 4.30
C ARG A 198 13.58 10.10 4.94
N LEU A 199 13.71 10.44 6.22
CA LEU A 199 14.98 10.44 6.93
C LEU A 199 15.30 9.09 7.59
N ILE A 200 14.27 8.38 8.07
CA ILE A 200 14.43 7.19 8.92
C ILE A 200 13.96 5.92 8.18
N GLY A 201 12.84 5.97 7.46
CA GLY A 201 12.26 4.83 6.77
C GLY A 201 11.44 3.90 7.66
N HIS A 202 10.42 3.21 7.05
CA HIS A 202 9.44 2.42 7.79
C HIS A 202 10.03 1.26 8.60
N ILE A 203 11.13 0.63 8.15
CA ILE A 203 11.76 -0.49 8.86
C ILE A 203 12.18 -0.07 10.27
N VAL A 204 12.88 1.06 10.38
CA VAL A 204 13.36 1.59 11.67
C VAL A 204 12.19 2.13 12.48
N LEU A 205 11.26 2.85 11.85
CA LEU A 205 10.05 3.36 12.50
C LEU A 205 9.18 2.23 13.07
N ALA A 206 9.08 1.07 12.39
CA ALA A 206 8.39 -0.10 12.93
C ALA A 206 9.10 -0.67 14.17
N ASP A 207 10.44 -0.76 14.14
CA ASP A 207 11.23 -1.20 15.30
C ASP A 207 11.07 -0.25 16.50
N GLU A 208 11.02 1.07 16.26
CA GLU A 208 10.75 2.07 17.29
C GLU A 208 9.36 1.88 17.90
N MET A 209 8.31 1.66 17.11
CA MET A 209 6.95 1.41 17.62
C MET A 209 6.89 0.18 18.52
N ILE A 210 7.62 -0.89 18.17
CA ILE A 210 7.74 -2.09 19.01
C ILE A 210 8.47 -1.76 20.33
N LEU A 211 9.61 -1.06 20.26
CA LEU A 211 10.40 -0.70 21.44
C LEU A 211 9.67 0.22 22.39
N GLU A 212 8.89 1.18 21.89
CA GLU A 212 8.05 2.06 22.72
C GLU A 212 7.10 1.22 23.59
N LYS A 213 6.41 0.22 23.02
CA LYS A 213 5.52 -0.68 23.76
C LYS A 213 6.25 -1.57 24.76
N VAL A 214 7.37 -2.15 24.34
CA VAL A 214 8.21 -2.98 25.22
C VAL A 214 8.70 -2.18 26.43
N PHE A 215 9.09 -0.92 26.22
CA PHE A 215 9.54 -0.04 27.29
C PHE A 215 8.39 0.31 28.27
N LEU A 216 7.21 0.66 27.75
CA LEU A 216 6.03 0.98 28.57
C LEU A 216 5.60 -0.22 29.42
N ALA A 217 5.45 -1.40 28.83
CA ALA A 217 5.08 -2.62 29.54
C ALA A 217 6.09 -2.98 30.66
N LYS A 218 7.39 -2.74 30.39
CA LYS A 218 8.42 -2.94 31.43
C LYS A 218 8.28 -1.97 32.61
N GLN A 219 7.93 -0.70 32.34
CA GLN A 219 7.69 0.30 33.39
C GLN A 219 6.45 -0.04 34.23
N GLU A 220 5.44 -0.62 33.62
CA GLU A 220 4.19 -1.06 34.26
C GLU A 220 4.34 -2.36 35.04
N GLY A 221 5.50 -3.03 34.98
CA GLY A 221 5.79 -4.27 35.67
C GLY A 221 5.33 -5.54 34.96
N HIS A 222 4.93 -5.43 33.69
CA HIS A 222 4.49 -6.55 32.84
C HIS A 222 5.39 -6.72 31.61
N PRO A 223 6.71 -6.99 31.74
CA PRO A 223 7.62 -7.05 30.61
C PRO A 223 7.27 -8.20 29.66
N TYR A 224 7.40 -7.94 28.37
CA TYR A 224 7.31 -8.98 27.33
C TYR A 224 8.52 -9.93 27.36
N PRO A 225 8.39 -11.19 26.89
CA PRO A 225 9.51 -12.13 26.78
C PRO A 225 10.62 -11.60 25.89
N SER A 226 11.81 -11.33 26.47
CA SER A 226 12.89 -10.60 25.76
C SER A 226 13.43 -11.34 24.55
N GLU A 227 13.48 -12.66 24.57
CA GLU A 227 13.96 -13.46 23.42
C GLU A 227 12.98 -13.37 22.25
N LYS A 228 11.67 -13.60 22.46
CA LYS A 228 10.65 -13.48 21.39
C LYS A 228 10.58 -12.07 20.85
N VAL A 229 10.69 -11.04 21.69
CA VAL A 229 10.76 -9.63 21.24
C VAL A 229 12.00 -9.40 20.36
N SER A 230 13.16 -9.94 20.74
CA SER A 230 14.37 -9.80 19.92
C SER A 230 14.24 -10.48 18.57
N MET A 231 13.63 -11.67 18.50
CA MET A 231 13.36 -12.36 17.24
C MET A 231 12.34 -11.62 16.39
N LEU A 232 11.27 -11.09 16.99
CA LEU A 232 10.27 -10.27 16.28
C LEU A 232 10.92 -9.02 15.67
N ARG A 233 11.71 -8.29 16.45
CA ARG A 233 12.46 -7.12 15.95
C ARG A 233 13.42 -7.48 14.83
N HIS A 234 14.11 -8.63 14.94
CA HIS A 234 14.98 -9.12 13.88
C HIS A 234 14.20 -9.37 12.58
N MET A 235 13.00 -9.94 12.65
CA MET A 235 12.15 -10.11 11.48
C MET A 235 11.82 -8.78 10.82
N ILE A 236 11.45 -7.76 11.62
CA ILE A 236 11.17 -6.40 11.10
C ILE A 236 12.41 -5.80 10.42
N LEU A 237 13.56 -5.83 11.09
CA LEU A 237 14.79 -5.24 10.59
C LEU A 237 15.39 -5.96 9.37
N SER A 238 14.95 -7.17 9.05
CA SER A 238 15.50 -8.00 7.98
C SER A 238 14.50 -8.32 6.86
N HIS A 239 13.25 -7.85 6.92
CA HIS A 239 12.20 -8.33 5.99
C HIS A 239 12.45 -7.99 4.51
N HIS A 240 13.20 -6.95 4.18
CA HIS A 240 13.62 -6.71 2.79
C HIS A 240 14.75 -7.65 2.32
N GLY A 241 15.30 -8.50 3.20
CA GLY A 241 16.26 -9.56 2.89
C GLY A 241 17.71 -9.12 2.79
N THR A 242 18.02 -8.12 1.98
CA THR A 242 19.39 -7.66 1.76
C THR A 242 19.58 -6.19 2.10
N THR A 243 20.83 -5.79 2.37
CA THR A 243 21.19 -4.39 2.64
C THR A 243 21.00 -3.51 1.41
N GLU A 244 21.13 -4.07 0.22
CA GLU A 244 20.88 -3.36 -1.05
C GLU A 244 19.41 -2.94 -1.20
N TRP A 245 18.50 -3.65 -0.54
CA TRP A 245 17.07 -3.33 -0.53
C TRP A 245 16.63 -2.58 0.73
N GLY A 246 17.60 -2.18 1.56
CA GLY A 246 17.38 -1.30 2.72
C GLY A 246 17.24 -2.01 4.07
N SER A 247 17.33 -3.35 4.14
CA SER A 247 17.38 -4.04 5.43
C SER A 247 18.67 -3.71 6.19
N PRO A 248 18.59 -3.29 7.47
CA PRO A 248 19.78 -3.11 8.30
C PRO A 248 20.63 -4.38 8.47
N VAL A 249 19.97 -5.54 8.48
CA VAL A 249 20.57 -6.88 8.61
C VAL A 249 19.86 -7.86 7.70
N ALA A 250 20.56 -8.94 7.31
CA ALA A 250 19.96 -10.04 6.57
C ALA A 250 19.18 -10.99 7.51
N PRO A 251 18.18 -11.74 7.01
CA PRO A 251 17.48 -12.76 7.78
C PRO A 251 18.43 -13.79 8.37
N ALA A 252 18.32 -14.09 9.68
CA ALA A 252 19.16 -15.03 10.40
C ALA A 252 18.35 -16.10 11.16
N ILE A 253 17.02 -16.07 11.07
CA ILE A 253 16.12 -17.10 11.57
C ILE A 253 15.14 -17.53 10.49
N LEU A 254 14.57 -18.71 10.67
CA LEU A 254 13.71 -19.35 9.65
C LEU A 254 12.48 -18.49 9.32
N GLU A 255 11.84 -17.92 10.33
CA GLU A 255 10.65 -17.07 10.20
C GLU A 255 10.95 -15.76 9.47
N ALA A 256 12.14 -15.17 9.70
CA ALA A 256 12.56 -13.95 9.02
C ALA A 256 12.81 -14.20 7.52
N GLU A 257 13.44 -15.32 7.16
CA GLU A 257 13.63 -15.72 5.77
C GLU A 257 12.29 -15.97 5.08
N VAL A 258 11.36 -16.67 5.76
CA VAL A 258 10.01 -16.93 5.20
C VAL A 258 9.24 -15.63 5.02
N LEU A 259 9.29 -14.70 5.98
CA LEU A 259 8.66 -13.38 5.85
C LEU A 259 9.20 -12.63 4.64
N HIS A 260 10.52 -12.57 4.48
CA HIS A 260 11.16 -11.95 3.31
C HIS A 260 10.67 -12.54 1.99
N GLN A 261 10.59 -13.86 1.89
CA GLN A 261 10.16 -14.52 0.66
C GLN A 261 8.68 -14.28 0.36
N ILE A 262 7.82 -14.24 1.38
CA ILE A 262 6.38 -13.95 1.21
C ILE A 262 6.20 -12.50 0.74
N ASP A 263 6.86 -11.53 1.35
CA ASP A 263 6.78 -10.12 0.96
C ASP A 263 7.27 -9.91 -0.48
N TYR A 264 8.40 -10.51 -0.82
CA TYR A 264 8.92 -10.49 -2.19
C TYR A 264 7.94 -11.11 -3.18
N MET A 265 7.31 -12.25 -2.83
CA MET A 265 6.33 -12.92 -3.67
C MET A 265 5.07 -12.07 -3.86
N ASP A 266 4.47 -11.56 -2.79
CA ASP A 266 3.27 -10.70 -2.84
C ASP A 266 3.51 -9.49 -3.73
N SER A 267 4.62 -8.77 -3.53
CA SER A 267 4.98 -7.60 -4.33
C SER A 267 5.12 -7.92 -5.84
N ARG A 268 5.60 -9.11 -6.19
CA ARG A 268 5.72 -9.53 -7.58
C ARG A 268 4.39 -9.96 -8.18
N LEU A 269 3.59 -10.72 -7.45
CA LEU A 269 2.28 -11.19 -7.92
C LEU A 269 1.37 -10.02 -8.29
N ILE A 270 1.39 -8.94 -7.52
CA ILE A 270 0.63 -7.72 -7.83
C ILE A 270 1.11 -7.10 -9.12
N GLN A 271 2.44 -6.97 -9.34
CA GLN A 271 2.98 -6.41 -10.58
C GLN A 271 2.59 -7.25 -11.81
N TYR A 272 2.56 -8.58 -11.69
CA TYR A 272 2.05 -9.46 -12.75
C TYR A 272 0.55 -9.26 -12.97
N THR A 273 -0.24 -9.17 -11.91
CA THR A 273 -1.70 -8.94 -11.98
C THR A 273 -2.01 -7.61 -12.65
N ASP A 274 -1.34 -6.54 -12.24
CA ASP A 274 -1.49 -5.21 -12.84
C ASP A 274 -1.11 -5.20 -14.34
N ALA A 275 -0.07 -5.95 -14.71
CA ALA A 275 0.30 -6.10 -16.10
C ALA A 275 -0.76 -6.88 -16.88
N TYR A 276 -1.26 -7.98 -16.34
CA TYR A 276 -2.30 -8.80 -16.99
C TYR A 276 -3.59 -8.01 -17.21
N ASN A 277 -3.99 -7.16 -16.26
CA ASN A 277 -5.19 -6.33 -16.38
C ASN A 277 -5.11 -5.30 -17.52
N LYS A 278 -3.90 -4.97 -17.97
CA LYS A 278 -3.64 -3.99 -19.04
C LYS A 278 -3.38 -4.61 -20.42
N LEU A 279 -3.23 -5.94 -20.49
CA LEU A 279 -2.85 -6.65 -21.70
C LEU A 279 -4.03 -7.48 -22.25
N GLU A 280 -4.10 -7.58 -23.55
CA GLU A 280 -4.95 -8.56 -24.20
C GLU A 280 -4.35 -9.99 -24.11
N ALA A 281 -5.18 -10.99 -24.30
CA ALA A 281 -4.76 -12.38 -24.28
C ALA A 281 -3.71 -12.67 -25.37
N GLY A 282 -2.55 -13.17 -24.97
CA GLY A 282 -1.40 -13.43 -25.84
C GLY A 282 -0.49 -12.23 -26.09
N GLU A 283 -0.81 -11.07 -25.51
CA GLU A 283 0.01 -9.86 -25.64
C GLU A 283 1.18 -9.86 -24.65
N MET A 284 2.24 -9.13 -24.99
CA MET A 284 3.43 -8.89 -24.18
C MET A 284 3.50 -7.41 -23.77
N SER A 285 3.79 -7.15 -22.49
CA SER A 285 4.01 -5.78 -21.99
C SER A 285 5.35 -5.20 -22.43
N GLU A 286 5.50 -3.89 -22.31
CA GLU A 286 6.83 -3.27 -22.20
C GLU A 286 7.55 -3.80 -20.93
N ARG A 287 8.85 -3.48 -20.81
CA ARG A 287 9.63 -3.87 -19.62
C ARG A 287 9.06 -3.20 -18.37
N ILE A 288 8.69 -3.98 -17.38
CA ILE A 288 8.23 -3.51 -16.08
C ILE A 288 9.44 -3.35 -15.15
N TYR A 289 9.67 -2.14 -14.65
CA TYR A 289 10.87 -1.83 -13.87
C TYR A 289 11.04 -2.73 -12.65
N GLY A 290 10.00 -2.89 -11.84
CA GLY A 290 10.03 -3.71 -10.62
C GLY A 290 10.20 -5.22 -10.88
N LEU A 291 9.79 -5.71 -12.04
CA LEU A 291 10.00 -7.10 -12.46
C LEU A 291 11.36 -7.31 -13.15
N GLY A 292 11.94 -6.25 -13.69
CA GLY A 292 13.16 -6.30 -14.49
C GLY A 292 12.97 -6.96 -15.88
N SER A 293 11.75 -7.30 -16.26
CA SER A 293 11.40 -8.04 -17.49
C SER A 293 10.04 -7.61 -18.05
N SER A 294 9.74 -8.01 -19.27
CA SER A 294 8.40 -7.93 -19.86
C SER A 294 7.56 -9.12 -19.38
N VAL A 295 6.25 -8.97 -19.40
CA VAL A 295 5.26 -9.98 -18.99
C VAL A 295 4.38 -10.33 -20.18
N VAL A 296 4.11 -11.62 -20.38
CA VAL A 296 3.14 -12.12 -21.36
C VAL A 296 1.89 -12.53 -20.63
N ARG A 297 0.72 -12.04 -21.07
CA ARG A 297 -0.56 -12.55 -20.61
C ARG A 297 -0.94 -13.81 -21.37
N PRO A 298 -0.94 -15.01 -20.76
CA PRO A 298 -1.34 -16.23 -21.47
C PRO A 298 -2.81 -16.19 -21.90
N GLY A 299 -3.09 -16.72 -23.10
CA GLY A 299 -4.44 -16.68 -23.68
C GLY A 299 -5.51 -17.51 -22.95
N PHE A 300 -5.11 -18.38 -22.03
CA PHE A 300 -6.03 -19.17 -21.20
C PHE A 300 -6.47 -18.47 -19.89
N TYR A 301 -5.86 -17.33 -19.51
CA TYR A 301 -6.34 -16.53 -18.39
C TYR A 301 -7.63 -15.81 -18.77
N LYS A 302 -8.70 -16.05 -18.02
CA LYS A 302 -9.94 -15.29 -18.11
C LYS A 302 -9.75 -13.90 -17.48
N ASN A 303 -10.48 -12.93 -18.00
CA ASN A 303 -10.60 -11.64 -17.30
C ASN A 303 -11.28 -11.91 -15.94
N SER A 304 -10.63 -11.52 -14.85
CA SER A 304 -11.22 -11.55 -13.50
C SER A 304 -12.23 -10.46 -13.34
#